data_d173027b70c28c2f91c798d969438db8
#
_entry.id   d173027b70c28c2f91c798d969438db8
#
_cell.length_a   1.000
_cell.length_b   1.000
_cell.length_c   1.000
_cell.angle_alpha   90.00
_cell.angle_beta   90.00
_cell.angle_gamma   90.00
#
_symmetry.space_group_name_H-M   'P 1'
#
loop_
_entity.id
_entity.type
_entity.pdbx_description
1 polymer ?
#
loop_
_entity_poly.entity_id
_entity_poly.type
_entity_poly.pdbx_seq_one_letter_code
_entity_poly.pdbx_strand_id
1 'polypeptide(L)'
;MAKNINNKAFNGETQLKLDIFRECFREWFPVFLHNPYVSHIYIYDLFAGSGTDAEGKYGSPLILLEEARGEDAKHCSLIKNGNKQITFIFNEKEKTKKQEKFELLQSNITSFFSKCKEENDCEQGC
;
A
#
# COMPACT_ATOMS: atom_id res chain seq x y z
N MET A 1 -16.18 -3.01 -24.04
CA MET A 1 -15.31 -1.85 -23.86
C MET A 1 -14.53 -1.99 -22.57
N ALA A 2 -13.26 -2.10 -22.69
CA ALA A 2 -12.43 -2.18 -21.50
C ALA A 2 -12.50 -0.85 -20.76
N LYS A 3 -13.13 -0.83 -19.63
CA LYS A 3 -13.09 0.37 -18.80
C LYS A 3 -11.74 0.43 -18.13
N ASN A 4 -11.03 1.47 -18.41
CA ASN A 4 -9.90 1.82 -17.61
C ASN A 4 -10.43 2.19 -16.24
N ILE A 5 -10.10 1.40 -15.21
CA ILE A 5 -10.57 1.66 -13.86
C ILE A 5 -10.06 2.98 -13.31
N ASN A 6 -9.00 3.53 -13.88
CA ASN A 6 -8.50 4.84 -13.48
C ASN A 6 -9.32 5.99 -14.04
N ASN A 7 -10.32 5.71 -14.88
CA ASN A 7 -11.20 6.75 -15.39
C ASN A 7 -12.31 7.14 -14.41
N LYS A 8 -12.40 6.45 -13.27
CA LYS A 8 -13.43 6.75 -12.28
C LYS A 8 -12.81 7.00 -10.91
N ALA A 9 -13.25 8.08 -10.29
CA ALA A 9 -13.03 8.28 -8.86
C ALA A 9 -13.78 7.22 -8.06
N PHE A 10 -13.30 6.91 -6.89
CA PHE A 10 -14.02 6.05 -5.96
C PHE A 10 -15.32 6.74 -5.55
N ASN A 11 -16.42 6.00 -5.54
CA ASN A 11 -17.68 6.52 -5.04
C ASN A 11 -17.64 6.58 -3.49
N GLY A 12 -18.66 7.22 -2.89
CA GLY A 12 -18.70 7.40 -1.44
C GLY A 12 -18.68 6.09 -0.66
N GLU A 13 -19.33 5.04 -1.18
CA GLU A 13 -19.33 3.72 -0.55
C GLU A 13 -17.95 3.07 -0.59
N THR A 14 -17.29 3.12 -1.73
CA THR A 14 -15.93 2.57 -1.88
C THR A 14 -14.95 3.34 -1.00
N GLN A 15 -15.04 4.66 -0.98
CA GLN A 15 -14.18 5.48 -0.14
C GLN A 15 -14.39 5.18 1.34
N LEU A 16 -15.61 4.99 1.78
CA LEU A 16 -15.92 4.62 3.16
C LEU A 16 -15.29 3.27 3.53
N LYS A 17 -15.40 2.28 2.65
CA LYS A 17 -14.77 0.97 2.86
C LYS A 17 -13.24 1.09 2.97
N LEU A 18 -12.63 1.92 2.14
CA LEU A 18 -11.20 2.16 2.19
C LEU A 18 -10.77 2.90 3.46
N ASP A 19 -11.57 3.84 3.92
CA ASP A 19 -11.31 4.56 5.17
C ASP A 19 -11.36 3.62 6.38
N ILE A 20 -12.35 2.74 6.42
CA ILE A 20 -12.47 1.71 7.46
C ILE A 20 -11.28 0.74 7.39
N PHE A 21 -10.91 0.32 6.19
CA PHE A 21 -9.77 -0.56 5.95
C PHE A 21 -8.48 0.08 6.48
N ARG A 22 -8.27 1.36 6.19
CA ARG A 22 -7.12 2.13 6.67
C ARG A 22 -7.06 2.14 8.20
N GLU A 23 -8.17 2.44 8.85
CA GLU A 23 -8.24 2.49 10.32
C GLU A 23 -7.99 1.12 10.95
N CYS A 24 -8.55 0.07 10.37
CA CYS A 24 -8.32 -1.29 10.84
C CYS A 24 -6.84 -1.69 10.74
N PHE A 25 -6.20 -1.40 9.62
CA PHE A 25 -4.78 -1.70 9.45
C PHE A 25 -3.92 -0.86 10.38
N ARG A 26 -4.26 0.39 10.59
CA ARG A 26 -3.56 1.31 11.50
C ARG A 26 -3.53 0.78 12.94
N GLU A 27 -4.61 0.14 13.37
CA GLU A 27 -4.70 -0.48 14.70
C GLU A 27 -4.01 -1.86 14.74
N TRP A 28 -4.12 -2.62 13.66
CA TRP A 28 -3.62 -3.99 13.59
C TRP A 28 -2.10 -4.06 13.48
N PHE A 29 -1.53 -3.28 12.59
CA PHE A 29 -0.12 -3.40 12.21
C PHE A 29 0.85 -3.17 13.40
N PRO A 30 0.67 -2.11 14.21
CA PRO A 30 1.60 -1.86 15.33
C PRO A 30 1.64 -2.98 16.36
N VAL A 31 0.54 -3.71 16.54
CA VAL A 31 0.48 -4.84 17.48
C VAL A 31 1.57 -5.86 17.14
N PHE A 32 1.70 -6.20 15.87
CA PHE A 32 2.71 -7.16 15.41
C PHE A 32 4.08 -6.52 15.26
N LEU A 33 4.13 -5.26 14.88
CA LEU A 33 5.38 -4.53 14.74
C LEU A 33 6.13 -4.41 16.09
N HIS A 34 5.40 -4.24 17.18
CA HIS A 34 5.96 -4.13 18.51
C HIS A 34 6.15 -5.47 19.23
N ASN A 35 5.69 -6.57 18.63
CA ASN A 35 5.82 -7.88 19.24
C ASN A 35 7.23 -8.42 19.02
N PRO A 36 8.02 -8.66 20.09
CA PRO A 36 9.40 -9.11 19.94
C PRO A 36 9.55 -10.52 19.36
N TYR A 37 8.48 -11.32 19.39
CA TYR A 37 8.50 -12.67 18.84
C TYR A 37 8.14 -12.72 17.36
N VAL A 38 7.72 -11.60 16.79
CA VAL A 38 7.38 -11.52 15.37
C VAL A 38 8.55 -10.89 14.62
N SER A 39 9.19 -11.65 13.74
CA SER A 39 10.31 -11.16 12.92
C SER A 39 9.92 -10.85 11.49
N HIS A 40 8.86 -11.44 10.98
CA HIS A 40 8.41 -11.27 9.61
C HIS A 40 6.90 -11.14 9.55
N ILE A 41 6.42 -10.13 8.86
CA ILE A 41 4.99 -9.89 8.64
C ILE A 41 4.73 -9.98 7.14
N TYR A 42 3.80 -10.85 6.76
CA TYR A 42 3.37 -10.99 5.36
C TYR A 42 2.00 -10.37 5.21
N ILE A 43 1.85 -9.50 4.24
CA ILE A 43 0.59 -8.83 3.96
C ILE A 43 0.19 -9.11 2.52
N TYR A 44 -0.94 -9.78 2.36
CA TYR A 44 -1.47 -10.17 1.06
C TYR A 44 -2.64 -9.29 0.70
N ASP A 45 -2.58 -8.64 -0.44
CA ASP A 45 -3.72 -7.95 -1.05
C ASP A 45 -4.01 -8.63 -2.39
N LEU A 46 -4.95 -9.53 -2.39
CA LEU A 46 -5.25 -10.39 -3.54
C LEU A 46 -6.04 -9.67 -4.64
N PHE A 47 -6.59 -8.51 -4.32
CA PHE A 47 -7.40 -7.71 -5.24
C PHE A 47 -6.93 -6.27 -5.24
N ALA A 48 -5.65 -6.11 -5.50
CA ALA A 48 -4.98 -4.83 -5.29
C ALA A 48 -5.44 -3.69 -6.20
N GLY A 49 -5.91 -4.01 -7.39
CA GLY A 49 -6.27 -2.99 -8.38
C GLY A 49 -5.04 -2.24 -8.90
N SER A 50 -5.27 -1.05 -9.42
CA SER A 50 -4.19 -0.21 -9.95
C SER A 50 -3.45 0.61 -8.89
N GLY A 51 -3.98 0.64 -7.68
CA GLY A 51 -3.41 1.39 -6.57
C GLY A 51 -4.01 2.77 -6.34
N THR A 52 -4.51 3.42 -7.37
CA THR A 52 -5.16 4.73 -7.27
C THR A 52 -6.44 4.78 -8.10
N ASP A 53 -7.28 5.76 -7.81
CA ASP A 53 -8.43 6.09 -8.66
C ASP A 53 -8.06 7.17 -9.70
N ALA A 54 -9.04 7.66 -10.44
CA ALA A 54 -8.84 8.68 -11.46
C ALA A 54 -8.38 10.03 -10.90
N GLU A 55 -8.66 10.29 -9.63
CA GLU A 55 -8.25 11.52 -8.94
C GLU A 55 -6.94 11.37 -8.17
N GLY A 56 -6.30 10.22 -8.25
CA GLY A 56 -5.07 9.94 -7.54
C GLY A 56 -5.27 9.53 -6.08
N LYS A 57 -6.51 9.28 -5.65
CA LYS A 57 -6.77 8.79 -4.30
C LYS A 57 -6.30 7.35 -4.16
N TYR A 58 -5.72 7.04 -3.01
CA TYR A 58 -5.13 5.73 -2.76
C TYR A 58 -6.18 4.62 -2.62
N GLY A 59 -5.96 3.53 -3.35
CA GLY A 59 -6.63 2.27 -3.11
C GLY A 59 -5.89 1.44 -2.06
N SER A 60 -6.32 0.19 -1.86
CA SER A 60 -5.78 -0.65 -0.79
C SER A 60 -4.26 -0.82 -0.81
N PRO A 61 -3.58 -1.03 -1.97
CA PRO A 61 -2.13 -1.23 -1.93
C PRO A 61 -1.36 -0.06 -1.37
N LEU A 62 -1.69 1.15 -1.80
CA LEU A 62 -0.98 2.35 -1.34
C LEU A 62 -1.37 2.73 0.09
N ILE A 63 -2.61 2.43 0.49
CA ILE A 63 -3.03 2.60 1.88
C ILE A 63 -2.19 1.70 2.79
N LEU A 64 -1.99 0.43 2.41
CA LEU A 64 -1.16 -0.50 3.18
C LEU A 64 0.27 0.01 3.31
N LEU A 65 0.85 0.47 2.22
CA LEU A 65 2.22 1.00 2.24
C LEU A 65 2.34 2.25 3.10
N GLU A 66 1.39 3.17 2.97
CA GLU A 66 1.38 4.41 3.72
C GLU A 66 1.23 4.18 5.23
N GLU A 67 0.31 3.30 5.62
CA GLU A 67 0.08 2.98 7.03
C GLU A 67 1.21 2.14 7.62
N ALA A 68 1.85 1.28 6.82
CA ALA A 68 3.01 0.52 7.25
C ALA A 68 4.21 1.42 7.51
N ARG A 69 4.38 2.46 6.70
CA ARG A 69 5.39 3.49 6.93
C ARG A 69 5.09 4.28 8.21
N GLY A 70 3.81 4.58 8.42
CA GLY A 70 3.34 5.40 9.51
C GLY A 70 3.51 6.89 9.25
N GLU A 71 2.86 7.70 10.04
CA GLU A 71 2.95 9.15 9.96
C GLU A 71 4.40 9.57 10.22
N ASP A 72 4.93 10.45 9.38
CA ASP A 72 6.34 10.91 9.44
C ASP A 72 7.35 9.75 9.41
N ALA A 73 6.99 8.66 8.74
CA ALA A 73 7.81 7.46 8.64
C ALA A 73 8.22 6.85 9.99
N LYS A 74 7.39 7.02 11.01
CA LYS A 74 7.69 6.58 12.39
C LYS A 74 7.92 5.09 12.53
N HIS A 75 7.35 4.27 11.65
CA HIS A 75 7.52 2.82 11.71
C HIS A 75 8.82 2.34 11.07
N CYS A 76 9.44 3.16 10.23
CA CYS A 76 10.64 2.75 9.48
C CYS A 76 11.81 2.42 10.39
N SER A 77 12.05 3.23 11.40
CA SER A 77 13.12 2.98 12.36
C SER A 77 12.84 1.73 13.22
N LEU A 78 11.57 1.49 13.56
CA LEU A 78 11.18 0.28 14.28
C LEU A 78 11.44 -0.98 13.46
N ILE A 79 11.12 -0.95 12.17
CA ILE A 79 11.36 -2.07 11.26
C ILE A 79 12.86 -2.33 11.13
N LYS A 80 13.61 -1.28 10.86
CA LYS A 80 15.06 -1.37 10.65
C LYS A 80 15.80 -1.81 11.92
N ASN A 81 15.53 -1.16 13.04
CA ASN A 81 16.24 -1.42 14.30
C ASN A 81 15.80 -2.72 14.95
N GLY A 82 14.55 -3.14 14.71
CA GLY A 82 14.01 -4.38 15.26
C GLY A 82 14.32 -5.62 14.42
N ASN A 83 15.08 -5.48 13.33
CA ASN A 83 15.35 -6.56 12.37
C ASN A 83 14.08 -7.23 11.84
N LYS A 84 13.05 -6.45 11.63
CA LYS A 84 11.78 -6.96 11.12
C LYS A 84 11.73 -6.86 9.61
N GLN A 85 11.12 -7.85 8.99
CA GLN A 85 10.87 -7.84 7.55
C GLN A 85 9.37 -7.76 7.30
N ILE A 86 8.99 -6.85 6.44
CA ILE A 86 7.60 -6.70 6.03
C ILE A 86 7.55 -7.01 4.53
N THR A 87 6.76 -8.01 4.18
CA THR A 87 6.60 -8.40 2.77
C THR A 87 5.17 -8.14 2.34
N PHE A 88 5.02 -7.32 1.32
CA PHE A 88 3.73 -7.05 0.70
C PHE A 88 3.61 -7.88 -0.58
N ILE A 89 2.50 -8.57 -0.71
CA ILE A 89 2.21 -9.36 -1.89
C ILE A 89 0.92 -8.84 -2.49
N PHE A 90 1.04 -8.12 -3.59
CA PHE A 90 -0.08 -7.54 -4.29
C PHE A 90 -0.38 -8.38 -5.53
N ASN A 91 -1.62 -8.77 -5.67
CA ASN A 91 -2.08 -9.51 -6.82
C ASN A 91 -3.21 -8.76 -7.50
N GLU A 92 -3.08 -8.58 -8.80
CA GLU A 92 -4.13 -8.05 -9.64
C GLU A 92 -4.25 -8.91 -10.89
N LYS A 93 -5.38 -9.59 -10.98
CA LYS A 93 -5.70 -10.39 -12.16
C LYS A 93 -6.57 -9.57 -13.09
N GLU A 94 -5.99 -9.10 -14.18
CA GLU A 94 -6.74 -8.43 -15.21
C GLU A 94 -7.42 -9.43 -16.13
N LYS A 95 -8.64 -9.08 -16.53
CA LYS A 95 -9.38 -9.83 -17.53
C LYS A 95 -8.96 -9.48 -18.96
N THR A 96 -8.16 -8.43 -19.13
CA THR A 96 -7.70 -7.97 -20.44
C THR A 96 -6.26 -8.40 -20.69
N LYS A 97 -5.92 -8.60 -21.96
CA LYS A 97 -4.57 -9.02 -22.36
C LYS A 97 -3.50 -7.94 -22.16
N LYS A 98 -3.90 -6.71 -21.86
CA LYS A 98 -2.99 -5.57 -21.79
C LYS A 98 -2.33 -5.35 -20.43
N GLN A 99 -2.82 -5.99 -19.38
CA GLN A 99 -2.28 -5.88 -18.02
C GLN A 99 -2.06 -4.43 -17.54
N GLU A 100 -2.93 -3.53 -17.96
CA GLU A 100 -2.81 -2.10 -17.65
C GLU A 100 -2.88 -1.81 -16.15
N LYS A 101 -3.74 -2.51 -15.43
CA LYS A 101 -3.87 -2.36 -13.99
C LYS A 101 -2.61 -2.76 -13.24
N PHE A 102 -2.02 -3.86 -13.66
CA PHE A 102 -0.80 -4.38 -13.06
C PHE A 102 0.37 -3.43 -13.30
N GLU A 103 0.50 -2.92 -14.51
CA GLU A 103 1.53 -1.95 -14.85
C GLU A 103 1.37 -0.64 -14.08
N LEU A 104 0.12 -0.17 -13.95
CA LEU A 104 -0.18 1.03 -13.15
C LEU A 104 0.13 0.80 -11.68
N LEU A 105 -0.21 -0.37 -11.17
CA LEU A 105 0.11 -0.73 -9.79
C LEU A 105 1.62 -0.68 -9.55
N GLN A 106 2.40 -1.27 -10.43
CA GLN A 106 3.87 -1.23 -10.33
C GLN A 106 4.39 0.20 -10.37
N SER A 107 3.88 1.02 -11.28
CA SER A 107 4.26 2.42 -11.42
C SER A 107 3.91 3.21 -10.15
N ASN A 108 2.72 3.02 -9.61
CA ASN A 108 2.26 3.70 -8.42
C ASN A 108 3.08 3.32 -7.18
N ILE A 109 3.43 2.05 -7.04
CA ILE A 109 4.29 1.58 -5.94
C ILE A 109 5.69 2.19 -6.06
N THR A 110 6.25 2.17 -7.25
CA THR A 110 7.57 2.77 -7.50
C THR A 110 7.57 4.27 -7.16
N SER A 111 6.53 4.99 -7.57
CA SER A 111 6.38 6.41 -7.25
C SER A 111 6.26 6.65 -5.75
N PHE A 112 5.52 5.79 -5.04
CA PHE A 112 5.38 5.89 -3.60
C PHE A 112 6.73 5.78 -2.89
N PHE A 113 7.54 4.80 -3.25
CA PHE A 113 8.86 4.62 -2.65
C PHE A 113 9.83 5.75 -3.00
N SER A 114 9.75 6.27 -4.22
CA SER A 114 10.57 7.42 -4.63
C SER A 114 10.26 8.65 -3.79
N LYS A 115 8.98 8.94 -3.58
CA LYS A 115 8.55 10.05 -2.72
C LYS A 115 8.95 9.84 -1.26
N CYS A 116 8.83 8.63 -0.78
CA CYS A 116 9.21 8.30 0.59
C CYS A 116 10.70 8.54 0.81
N LYS A 117 11.53 8.16 -0.16
CA LYS A 117 12.97 8.37 -0.11
C LYS A 117 13.32 9.87 -0.08
N GLU A 118 12.65 10.67 -0.91
CA GLU A 118 12.88 12.11 -0.97
C GLU A 118 12.41 12.85 0.28
N GLU A 119 11.20 12.54 0.75
CA GLU A 119 10.56 13.27 1.84
C GLU A 119 11.09 12.87 3.22
N ASN A 120 11.52 11.63 3.38
CA ASN A 120 11.88 11.07 4.69
C ASN A 120 13.34 10.66 4.81
N ASP A 121 14.16 11.01 3.83
CA ASP A 121 15.58 10.65 3.76
C ASP A 121 15.80 9.15 3.97
N CYS A 122 14.94 8.35 3.38
CA CYS A 122 14.95 6.91 3.51
C CYS A 122 15.74 6.29 2.36
N GLU A 123 16.83 5.60 2.66
CA GLU A 123 17.69 5.02 1.63
C GLU A 123 17.05 3.89 0.86
N GLN A 124 16.10 3.18 1.47
CA GLN A 124 15.52 1.97 0.89
C GLN A 124 14.01 2.00 0.75
N GLY A 125 13.36 3.11 1.12
CA GLY A 125 11.92 3.18 1.09
C GLY A 125 11.26 2.26 2.12
N CYS A 126 11.84 2.16 3.27
CA CYS A 126 11.39 1.33 4.40
C CYS A 126 11.18 -0.13 4.03
#